data_e1edb6a481d7d336013ae27b3f158fb4
#
_entry.id   e1edb6a481d7d336013ae27b3f158fb4
#
_cell.length_a   1.000
_cell.length_b   1.000
_cell.length_c   1.000
_cell.angle_alpha   90.00
_cell.angle_beta   90.00
_cell.angle_gamma   90.00
#
_symmetry.space_group_name_H-M   'P 1'
#
loop_
_entity.id
_entity.type
_entity.pdbx_description
1 polymer ?
#
loop_
_entity_poly.entity_id
_entity_poly.type
_entity_poly.pdbx_seq_one_letter_code
_entity_poly.pdbx_strand_id
1 'polypeptide(L)'
;MPHNPIRVVVGPANYFSHPGSFNHLHDFFTDEQLSRAVWIYGERAIAAAQTKLPPAFELPGVKHILFRGHCSESDVQQLAAESGDDRSVVIGVGGGALLDTAKALARRLGLPFVAVPTIAATCAAWTPLSVWYNDAGQALHYEIFDDANFMVLLEPEIILNAPQEYLLAGIGDTLAKWYEAVVLAPQPETLPLTVRLGINNAQAIRDVLLNSTEQALADQQNQQLTQSFCDVVDAIIAGGGMVGGLGDRFTRVAA
;
A
#
# COMPACT_ATOMS: atom_id res chain seq x y z
N MET A 1 8.51 -25.87 -25.05
CA MET A 1 9.27 -25.34 -23.91
C MET A 1 8.28 -24.96 -22.83
N PRO A 2 8.52 -25.23 -21.55
CA PRO A 2 7.63 -24.79 -20.49
C PRO A 2 7.63 -23.25 -20.47
N HIS A 3 6.50 -22.65 -20.73
CA HIS A 3 6.27 -21.22 -20.68
C HIS A 3 5.84 -20.86 -19.25
N ASN A 4 6.49 -19.86 -18.67
CA ASN A 4 5.94 -19.20 -17.49
C ASN A 4 5.13 -17.98 -17.95
N PRO A 5 3.79 -18.10 -18.09
CA PRO A 5 2.96 -17.01 -18.56
C PRO A 5 2.65 -15.98 -17.46
N ILE A 6 3.27 -16.12 -16.30
CA ILE A 6 2.99 -15.28 -15.14
C ILE A 6 3.77 -13.97 -15.26
N ARG A 7 3.05 -12.87 -15.18
CA ARG A 7 3.64 -11.55 -15.01
C ARG A 7 3.98 -11.34 -13.53
N VAL A 8 5.22 -10.97 -13.26
CA VAL A 8 5.70 -10.74 -11.90
C VAL A 8 5.98 -9.24 -11.71
N VAL A 9 5.23 -8.62 -10.79
CA VAL A 9 5.50 -7.27 -10.27
C VAL A 9 5.60 -7.41 -8.76
N VAL A 10 6.83 -7.53 -8.26
CA VAL A 10 7.09 -7.92 -6.86
C VAL A 10 6.62 -6.85 -5.87
N GLY A 11 6.81 -5.57 -6.21
CA GLY A 11 6.46 -4.47 -5.31
C GLY A 11 6.87 -3.11 -5.86
N PRO A 12 6.86 -2.07 -5.01
CA PRO A 12 7.26 -0.73 -5.35
C PRO A 12 8.74 -0.68 -5.75
N ALA A 13 9.13 0.36 -6.51
CA ALA A 13 10.53 0.58 -6.84
C ALA A 13 11.37 0.94 -5.60
N ASN A 14 10.75 1.59 -4.61
CA ASN A 14 11.41 2.01 -3.37
C ASN A 14 10.47 1.76 -2.18
N TYR A 15 11.01 1.21 -1.09
CA TYR A 15 10.28 0.97 0.15
C TYR A 15 11.12 1.42 1.35
N PHE A 16 10.57 2.32 2.14
CA PHE A 16 11.19 2.82 3.37
C PHE A 16 10.21 2.62 4.53
N SER A 17 10.64 1.86 5.54
CA SER A 17 9.84 1.51 6.72
C SER A 17 10.65 1.82 7.97
N HIS A 18 10.63 3.06 8.40
CA HIS A 18 11.34 3.52 9.60
C HIS A 18 10.87 4.94 9.99
N PRO A 19 11.09 5.36 11.25
CA PRO A 19 10.86 6.75 11.65
C PRO A 19 11.64 7.74 10.79
N GLY A 20 10.96 8.77 10.28
CA GLY A 20 11.54 9.75 9.37
C GLY A 20 11.58 9.32 7.91
N SER A 21 10.83 8.30 7.52
CA SER A 21 10.75 7.81 6.13
C SER A 21 10.41 8.91 5.10
N PHE A 22 9.67 9.94 5.47
CA PHE A 22 9.36 11.08 4.59
C PHE A 22 10.59 11.83 4.07
N ASN A 23 11.74 11.78 4.77
CA ASN A 23 12.96 12.45 4.33
C ASN A 23 13.46 11.92 2.98
N HIS A 24 13.12 10.67 2.65
CA HIS A 24 13.47 10.06 1.37
C HIS A 24 12.77 10.67 0.15
N LEU A 25 11.79 11.54 0.32
CA LEU A 25 11.24 12.31 -0.81
C LEU A 25 12.34 13.11 -1.52
N HIS A 26 13.24 13.74 -0.77
CA HIS A 26 14.33 14.54 -1.33
C HIS A 26 15.48 13.72 -1.95
N ASP A 27 15.53 12.40 -1.73
CA ASP A 27 16.49 11.54 -2.43
C ASP A 27 16.10 11.33 -3.90
N PHE A 28 14.82 11.56 -4.25
CA PHE A 28 14.26 11.27 -5.58
C PHE A 28 13.63 12.47 -6.27
N PHE A 29 13.22 13.49 -5.53
CA PHE A 29 12.53 14.66 -6.05
C PHE A 29 13.21 15.94 -5.57
N THR A 30 13.38 16.89 -6.47
CA THR A 30 13.83 18.25 -6.13
C THR A 30 12.68 19.04 -5.49
N ASP A 31 13.00 20.16 -4.80
CA ASP A 31 11.98 21.08 -4.27
C ASP A 31 11.06 21.61 -5.37
N GLU A 32 11.58 21.88 -6.55
CA GLU A 32 10.78 22.31 -7.71
C GLU A 32 9.77 21.21 -8.10
N GLN A 33 10.17 19.95 -8.12
CA GLN A 33 9.25 18.84 -8.39
C GLN A 33 8.24 18.68 -7.25
N LEU A 34 8.68 18.74 -6.00
CA LEU A 34 7.78 18.62 -4.83
C LEU A 34 6.81 19.78 -4.73
N SER A 35 7.17 20.99 -5.17
CA SER A 35 6.24 22.12 -5.22
C SER A 35 5.08 21.92 -6.22
N ARG A 36 5.24 21.02 -7.18
CA ARG A 36 4.20 20.62 -8.15
C ARG A 36 3.52 19.30 -7.80
N ALA A 37 3.75 18.78 -6.59
CA ALA A 37 3.10 17.55 -6.12
C ALA A 37 1.59 17.73 -5.94
N VAL A 38 0.86 16.62 -6.10
CA VAL A 38 -0.54 16.48 -5.70
C VAL A 38 -0.58 15.60 -4.47
N TRP A 39 -0.94 16.17 -3.33
CA TRP A 39 -1.20 15.44 -2.11
C TRP A 39 -2.70 15.16 -2.00
N ILE A 40 -3.07 13.89 -2.04
CA ILE A 40 -4.43 13.41 -1.83
C ILE A 40 -4.50 12.65 -0.50
N TYR A 41 -5.44 13.02 0.36
CA TYR A 41 -5.50 12.48 1.71
C TYR A 41 -6.92 12.44 2.28
N GLY A 42 -7.15 11.51 3.22
CA GLY A 42 -8.35 11.48 4.05
C GLY A 42 -8.22 12.39 5.27
N GLU A 43 -9.34 12.89 5.78
CA GLU A 43 -9.36 13.82 6.92
C GLU A 43 -8.69 13.24 8.19
N ARG A 44 -9.06 12.01 8.55
CA ARG A 44 -8.45 11.31 9.70
C ARG A 44 -6.99 10.93 9.45
N ALA A 45 -6.67 10.56 8.21
CA ALA A 45 -5.33 10.15 7.82
C ALA A 45 -4.33 11.31 7.92
N ILE A 46 -4.70 12.49 7.38
CA ILE A 46 -3.82 13.65 7.44
C ILE A 46 -3.65 14.17 8.88
N ALA A 47 -4.71 14.12 9.67
CA ALA A 47 -4.63 14.49 11.10
C ALA A 47 -3.69 13.55 11.87
N ALA A 48 -3.73 12.23 11.60
CA ALA A 48 -2.82 11.27 12.20
C ALA A 48 -1.35 11.47 11.76
N ALA A 49 -1.14 11.91 10.53
CA ALA A 49 0.19 12.16 9.97
C ALA A 49 0.77 13.54 10.30
N GLN A 50 -0.03 14.47 10.83
CA GLN A 50 0.28 15.90 10.92
C GLN A 50 1.66 16.20 11.54
N THR A 51 2.05 15.50 12.60
CA THR A 51 3.34 15.73 13.31
C THR A 51 4.54 15.16 12.57
N LYS A 52 4.32 14.36 11.54
CA LYS A 52 5.35 13.68 10.74
C LYS A 52 5.45 14.22 9.32
N LEU A 53 4.51 15.06 8.88
CA LEU A 53 4.50 15.60 7.53
C LEU A 53 5.81 16.35 7.25
N PRO A 54 6.43 16.13 6.08
CA PRO A 54 7.67 16.79 5.72
C PRO A 54 7.42 18.25 5.32
N PRO A 55 8.45 19.13 5.36
CA PRO A 55 8.34 20.49 4.85
C PRO A 55 7.83 20.57 3.40
N ALA A 56 8.08 19.53 2.61
CA ALA A 56 7.60 19.41 1.23
C ALA A 56 6.06 19.47 1.12
N PHE A 57 5.33 19.15 2.19
CA PHE A 57 3.87 19.28 2.22
C PHE A 57 3.39 20.74 2.12
N GLU A 58 4.15 21.69 2.66
CA GLU A 58 3.80 23.11 2.71
C GLU A 58 4.46 23.97 1.61
N LEU A 59 5.14 23.33 0.65
CA LEU A 59 5.81 24.09 -0.43
C LEU A 59 4.79 24.88 -1.27
N PRO A 60 5.10 26.13 -1.66
CA PRO A 60 4.25 26.89 -2.55
C PRO A 60 4.01 26.17 -3.88
N GLY A 61 2.75 26.10 -4.32
CA GLY A 61 2.36 25.41 -5.57
C GLY A 61 1.90 23.97 -5.41
N VAL A 62 2.12 23.36 -4.24
CA VAL A 62 1.55 22.05 -3.91
C VAL A 62 0.03 22.08 -4.03
N LYS A 63 -0.53 21.04 -4.65
CA LYS A 63 -1.98 20.86 -4.71
C LYS A 63 -2.42 19.90 -3.58
N HIS A 64 -3.28 20.40 -2.72
CA HIS A 64 -3.89 19.62 -1.64
C HIS A 64 -5.31 19.22 -2.02
N ILE A 65 -5.64 17.93 -1.90
CA ILE A 65 -6.98 17.41 -2.18
C ILE A 65 -7.43 16.56 -0.99
N LEU A 66 -8.46 17.01 -0.30
CA LEU A 66 -9.16 16.24 0.71
C LEU A 66 -10.17 15.32 0.03
N PHE A 67 -9.94 14.01 0.11
CA PHE A 67 -10.76 13.01 -0.55
C PHE A 67 -11.68 12.29 0.44
N ARG A 68 -12.95 12.13 0.07
CA ARG A 68 -14.01 11.47 0.87
C ARG A 68 -14.85 10.50 0.03
N GLY A 69 -14.31 10.00 -1.06
CA GLY A 69 -15.00 9.13 -2.01
C GLY A 69 -14.54 7.67 -1.97
N HIS A 70 -14.79 7.01 -3.07
CA HIS A 70 -14.34 5.66 -3.37
C HIS A 70 -13.42 5.68 -4.59
N CYS A 71 -12.69 4.61 -4.84
CA CYS A 71 -11.96 4.45 -6.08
C CYS A 71 -12.97 4.16 -7.22
N SER A 72 -13.65 5.20 -7.70
CA SER A 72 -14.61 5.15 -8.79
C SER A 72 -14.10 5.93 -10.01
N GLU A 73 -14.62 5.60 -11.18
CA GLU A 73 -14.23 6.30 -12.43
C GLU A 73 -14.60 7.79 -12.37
N SER A 74 -15.78 8.12 -11.80
CA SER A 74 -16.23 9.49 -11.59
C SER A 74 -15.33 10.27 -10.64
N ASP A 75 -14.96 9.67 -9.49
CA ASP A 75 -14.07 10.31 -8.52
C ASP A 75 -12.67 10.54 -9.11
N VAL A 76 -12.09 9.52 -9.76
CA VAL A 76 -10.75 9.65 -10.37
C VAL A 76 -10.74 10.70 -11.50
N GLN A 77 -11.82 10.78 -12.30
CA GLN A 77 -11.95 11.81 -13.33
C GLN A 77 -12.05 13.23 -12.72
N GLN A 78 -12.84 13.39 -11.66
CA GLN A 78 -12.96 14.67 -10.96
C GLN A 78 -11.62 15.07 -10.33
N LEU A 79 -10.93 14.16 -9.66
CA LEU A 79 -9.63 14.40 -9.06
C LEU A 79 -8.57 14.79 -10.09
N ALA A 80 -8.59 14.17 -11.27
CA ALA A 80 -7.67 14.54 -12.35
C ALA A 80 -7.91 15.98 -12.82
N ALA A 81 -9.16 16.39 -13.01
CA ALA A 81 -9.51 17.76 -13.35
C ALA A 81 -9.13 18.75 -12.23
N GLU A 82 -9.36 18.38 -10.97
CA GLU A 82 -9.02 19.21 -9.81
C GLU A 82 -7.50 19.34 -9.60
N SER A 83 -6.72 18.34 -9.97
CA SER A 83 -5.26 18.36 -9.84
C SER A 83 -4.63 19.49 -10.67
N GLY A 84 -5.21 19.82 -11.82
CA GLY A 84 -4.67 20.81 -12.75
C GLY A 84 -3.47 20.28 -13.53
N ASP A 85 -2.94 21.15 -14.38
CA ASP A 85 -1.81 20.82 -15.25
C ASP A 85 -0.46 20.97 -14.54
N ASP A 86 0.61 20.49 -15.19
CA ASP A 86 2.01 20.63 -14.76
C ASP A 86 2.30 20.06 -13.37
N ARG A 87 1.84 18.84 -13.13
CA ARG A 87 2.12 18.11 -11.89
C ARG A 87 3.30 17.15 -12.07
N SER A 88 3.96 16.81 -10.99
CA SER A 88 5.20 16.00 -10.99
C SER A 88 5.03 14.63 -10.34
N VAL A 89 4.22 14.53 -9.29
CA VAL A 89 4.04 13.32 -8.47
C VAL A 89 2.70 13.36 -7.76
N VAL A 90 2.08 12.20 -7.60
CA VAL A 90 0.90 12.00 -6.73
C VAL A 90 1.35 11.33 -5.44
N ILE A 91 1.05 11.95 -4.30
CA ILE A 91 1.36 11.43 -2.97
C ILE A 91 0.04 11.15 -2.24
N GLY A 92 -0.26 9.88 -2.01
CA GLY A 92 -1.49 9.44 -1.33
C GLY A 92 -1.24 9.16 0.14
N VAL A 93 -1.96 9.85 1.06
CA VAL A 93 -1.83 9.66 2.51
C VAL A 93 -3.13 9.07 3.06
N GLY A 94 -3.13 7.79 3.41
CA GLY A 94 -4.35 7.15 3.89
C GLY A 94 -4.35 5.64 4.00
N GLY A 95 -5.54 5.07 4.14
CA GLY A 95 -5.78 3.64 4.07
C GLY A 95 -6.01 3.13 2.63
N GLY A 96 -6.34 1.84 2.49
CA GLY A 96 -6.41 1.15 1.20
C GLY A 96 -7.27 1.84 0.15
N ALA A 97 -8.51 2.22 0.47
CA ALA A 97 -9.42 2.86 -0.49
C ALA A 97 -8.86 4.19 -1.05
N LEU A 98 -8.23 5.01 -0.19
CA LEU A 98 -7.58 6.24 -0.63
C LEU A 98 -6.35 5.95 -1.48
N LEU A 99 -5.52 4.97 -1.07
CA LEU A 99 -4.31 4.61 -1.81
C LEU A 99 -4.64 4.04 -3.19
N ASP A 100 -5.72 3.27 -3.31
CA ASP A 100 -6.21 2.78 -4.60
C ASP A 100 -6.67 3.92 -5.51
N THR A 101 -7.40 4.90 -4.96
CA THR A 101 -7.82 6.10 -5.70
C THR A 101 -6.63 6.94 -6.14
N ALA A 102 -5.67 7.20 -5.24
CA ALA A 102 -4.48 7.98 -5.55
C ALA A 102 -3.59 7.30 -6.60
N LYS A 103 -3.51 5.96 -6.56
CA LYS A 103 -2.82 5.13 -7.55
C LYS A 103 -3.47 5.25 -8.93
N ALA A 104 -4.80 5.11 -9.00
CA ALA A 104 -5.57 5.29 -10.23
C ALA A 104 -5.43 6.72 -10.78
N LEU A 105 -5.45 7.74 -9.92
CA LEU A 105 -5.21 9.13 -10.29
C LEU A 105 -3.81 9.32 -10.89
N ALA A 106 -2.77 8.80 -10.24
CA ALA A 106 -1.40 8.89 -10.73
C ALA A 106 -1.25 8.27 -12.13
N ARG A 107 -1.86 7.09 -12.34
CA ARG A 107 -1.90 6.43 -13.65
C ARG A 107 -2.59 7.27 -14.71
N ARG A 108 -3.73 7.87 -14.39
CA ARG A 108 -4.48 8.74 -15.30
C ARG A 108 -3.67 9.97 -15.71
N LEU A 109 -2.90 10.53 -14.77
CA LEU A 109 -2.05 11.70 -15.01
C LEU A 109 -0.69 11.35 -15.63
N GLY A 110 -0.32 10.06 -15.71
CA GLY A 110 1.01 9.63 -16.18
C GLY A 110 2.14 10.02 -15.22
N LEU A 111 1.86 10.07 -13.92
CA LEU A 111 2.79 10.53 -12.87
C LEU A 111 3.24 9.37 -11.96
N PRO A 112 4.44 9.48 -11.36
CA PRO A 112 4.86 8.56 -10.31
C PRO A 112 3.92 8.65 -9.10
N PHE A 113 3.69 7.48 -8.45
CA PHE A 113 2.86 7.38 -7.25
C PHE A 113 3.70 7.07 -6.01
N VAL A 114 3.53 7.88 -4.98
CA VAL A 114 4.08 7.67 -3.64
C VAL A 114 2.95 7.33 -2.67
N ALA A 115 3.01 6.16 -2.06
CA ALA A 115 2.05 5.71 -1.05
C ALA A 115 2.55 6.01 0.36
N VAL A 116 1.70 6.63 1.17
CA VAL A 116 1.92 6.86 2.60
C VAL A 116 0.77 6.19 3.36
N PRO A 117 0.92 4.91 3.74
CA PRO A 117 -0.10 4.22 4.52
C PRO A 117 -0.17 4.79 5.94
N THR A 118 -1.39 5.08 6.41
CA THR A 118 -1.64 5.55 7.78
C THR A 118 -2.26 4.48 8.68
N ILE A 119 -2.60 3.34 8.11
CA ILE A 119 -3.10 2.13 8.78
C ILE A 119 -2.50 0.90 8.10
N ALA A 120 -2.28 -0.16 8.85
CA ALA A 120 -1.83 -1.44 8.34
C ALA A 120 -3.01 -2.44 8.28
N ALA A 121 -4.04 -2.13 7.46
CA ALA A 121 -5.22 -2.98 7.31
C ALA A 121 -5.15 -3.90 6.09
N THR A 122 -4.37 -3.54 5.07
CA THR A 122 -4.17 -4.30 3.83
C THR A 122 -2.80 -4.00 3.23
N CYS A 123 -2.42 -4.72 2.19
CA CYS A 123 -1.20 -4.48 1.41
C CYS A 123 -1.38 -3.46 0.25
N ALA A 124 -2.43 -2.65 0.24
CA ALA A 124 -2.75 -1.73 -0.87
C ALA A 124 -1.63 -0.72 -1.18
N ALA A 125 -0.84 -0.31 -0.18
CA ALA A 125 0.33 0.56 -0.41
C ALA A 125 1.40 -0.10 -1.27
N TRP A 126 1.53 -1.42 -1.20
CA TRP A 126 2.55 -2.20 -1.90
C TRP A 126 2.14 -2.56 -3.32
N THR A 127 0.89 -2.99 -3.50
CA THR A 127 0.43 -3.61 -4.75
C THR A 127 0.19 -2.60 -5.87
N PRO A 128 0.54 -2.93 -7.14
CA PRO A 128 0.14 -2.14 -8.31
C PRO A 128 -1.31 -2.44 -8.70
N LEU A 129 -2.22 -2.48 -7.74
CA LEU A 129 -3.61 -2.86 -7.94
C LEU A 129 -4.53 -1.84 -7.29
N SER A 130 -5.64 -1.53 -7.93
CA SER A 130 -6.75 -0.78 -7.34
C SER A 130 -8.04 -1.56 -7.47
N VAL A 131 -8.85 -1.52 -6.41
CA VAL A 131 -10.21 -2.04 -6.41
C VAL A 131 -11.15 -0.90 -6.82
N TRP A 132 -11.92 -1.13 -7.89
CA TRP A 132 -12.85 -0.15 -8.43
C TRP A 132 -14.25 -0.35 -7.88
N TYR A 133 -14.90 0.76 -7.59
CA TYR A 133 -16.26 0.82 -7.05
C TYR A 133 -17.17 1.62 -7.96
N ASN A 134 -18.47 1.35 -7.90
CA ASN A 134 -19.47 2.26 -8.46
C ASN A 134 -19.74 3.44 -7.50
N ASP A 135 -20.50 4.42 -7.96
CA ASP A 135 -20.83 5.61 -7.17
C ASP A 135 -21.66 5.31 -5.90
N ALA A 136 -22.24 4.11 -5.81
CA ALA A 136 -22.94 3.62 -4.63
C ALA A 136 -22.01 2.88 -3.63
N GLY A 137 -20.69 2.82 -3.90
CA GLY A 137 -19.72 2.16 -3.03
C GLY A 137 -19.71 0.63 -3.11
N GLN A 138 -20.28 0.04 -4.17
CA GLN A 138 -20.22 -1.40 -4.41
C GLN A 138 -19.00 -1.75 -5.24
N ALA A 139 -18.22 -2.75 -4.83
CA ALA A 139 -17.07 -3.23 -5.58
C ALA A 139 -17.49 -3.78 -6.94
N LEU A 140 -16.80 -3.38 -8.00
CA LEU A 140 -17.04 -3.80 -9.37
C LEU A 140 -16.01 -4.82 -9.84
N HIS A 141 -14.75 -4.44 -9.82
CA HIS A 141 -13.61 -5.23 -10.26
C HIS A 141 -12.32 -4.68 -9.64
N TYR A 142 -11.25 -5.39 -9.84
CA TYR A 142 -9.91 -4.86 -9.58
C TYR A 142 -9.15 -4.68 -10.90
N GLU A 143 -8.25 -3.72 -10.91
CA GLU A 143 -7.34 -3.47 -12.02
C GLU A 143 -5.90 -3.59 -11.55
N ILE A 144 -5.09 -4.34 -12.30
CA ILE A 144 -3.65 -4.46 -12.05
C ILE A 144 -2.95 -3.54 -13.05
N PHE A 145 -2.26 -2.55 -12.54
CA PHE A 145 -1.50 -1.61 -13.37
C PHE A 145 -0.20 -2.24 -13.88
N ASP A 146 0.26 -1.70 -15.01
CA ASP A 146 1.47 -2.20 -15.68
C ASP A 146 2.75 -1.90 -14.91
N ASP A 147 2.79 -0.78 -14.20
CA ASP A 147 3.97 -0.36 -13.45
C ASP A 147 3.74 -0.50 -11.95
N ALA A 148 4.81 -0.82 -11.23
CA ALA A 148 4.82 -0.79 -9.78
C ALA A 148 4.62 0.65 -9.26
N ASN A 149 4.19 0.78 -7.99
CA ASN A 149 4.24 2.05 -7.30
C ASN A 149 5.70 2.56 -7.27
N PHE A 150 5.89 3.86 -7.43
CA PHE A 150 7.23 4.43 -7.41
C PHE A 150 7.87 4.30 -6.03
N MET A 151 7.09 4.58 -4.97
CA MET A 151 7.63 4.59 -3.61
C MET A 151 6.53 4.29 -2.59
N VAL A 152 6.92 3.64 -1.50
CA VAL A 152 6.14 3.55 -0.27
C VAL A 152 6.96 4.16 0.85
N LEU A 153 6.37 5.12 1.54
CA LEU A 153 6.92 5.76 2.75
C LEU A 153 6.07 5.32 3.94
N LEU A 154 6.55 4.34 4.68
CA LEU A 154 5.90 3.85 5.87
C LEU A 154 6.55 4.50 7.09
N GLU A 155 5.78 5.37 7.75
CA GLU A 155 6.14 5.96 9.03
C GLU A 155 5.47 5.15 10.15
N PRO A 156 6.20 4.25 10.82
CA PRO A 156 5.57 3.28 11.73
C PRO A 156 4.90 3.94 12.93
N GLU A 157 5.34 5.14 13.34
CA GLU A 157 4.68 5.86 14.43
C GLU A 157 3.28 6.36 14.08
N ILE A 158 2.98 6.60 12.79
CA ILE A 158 1.61 6.92 12.35
C ILE A 158 0.71 5.69 12.55
N ILE A 159 1.20 4.51 12.17
CA ILE A 159 0.44 3.26 12.31
C ILE A 159 0.31 2.85 13.77
N LEU A 160 1.34 3.10 14.59
CA LEU A 160 1.30 2.87 16.03
C LEU A 160 0.16 3.64 16.71
N ASN A 161 -0.12 4.86 16.24
CA ASN A 161 -1.18 5.73 16.75
C ASN A 161 -2.56 5.46 16.11
N ALA A 162 -2.65 4.57 15.13
CA ALA A 162 -3.92 4.23 14.49
C ALA A 162 -4.82 3.36 15.38
N PRO A 163 -6.15 3.37 15.19
CA PRO A 163 -7.04 2.46 15.88
C PRO A 163 -6.64 0.99 15.67
N GLN A 164 -6.59 0.21 16.77
CA GLN A 164 -6.07 -1.16 16.78
C GLN A 164 -6.86 -2.12 15.89
N GLU A 165 -8.14 -1.85 15.67
CA GLU A 165 -8.98 -2.66 14.78
C GLU A 165 -8.42 -2.75 13.35
N TYR A 166 -7.70 -1.73 12.86
CA TYR A 166 -7.07 -1.78 11.55
C TYR A 166 -5.86 -2.71 11.52
N LEU A 167 -5.06 -2.74 12.57
CA LEU A 167 -3.95 -3.69 12.70
C LEU A 167 -4.48 -5.13 12.76
N LEU A 168 -5.53 -5.37 13.56
CA LEU A 168 -6.19 -6.68 13.65
C LEU A 168 -6.77 -7.12 12.30
N ALA A 169 -7.41 -6.20 11.58
CA ALA A 169 -7.92 -6.50 10.23
C ALA A 169 -6.79 -6.90 9.26
N GLY A 170 -5.66 -6.16 9.29
CA GLY A 170 -4.50 -6.46 8.46
C GLY A 170 -3.82 -7.78 8.80
N ILE A 171 -3.75 -8.13 10.08
CA ILE A 171 -3.26 -9.45 10.53
C ILE A 171 -4.16 -10.55 9.97
N GLY A 172 -5.49 -10.42 10.09
CA GLY A 172 -6.45 -11.39 9.56
C GLY A 172 -6.37 -11.54 8.05
N ASP A 173 -6.38 -10.42 7.31
CA ASP A 173 -6.23 -10.38 5.85
C ASP A 173 -4.92 -11.06 5.40
N THR A 174 -3.84 -10.80 6.10
CA THR A 174 -2.52 -11.33 5.73
C THR A 174 -2.36 -12.80 6.08
N LEU A 175 -2.89 -13.24 7.22
CA LEU A 175 -2.94 -14.67 7.58
C LEU A 175 -3.74 -15.50 6.57
N ALA A 176 -4.85 -14.95 6.05
CA ALA A 176 -5.68 -15.62 5.05
C ALA A 176 -4.87 -15.99 3.79
N LYS A 177 -3.89 -15.19 3.40
CA LYS A 177 -3.06 -15.42 2.19
C LYS A 177 -2.32 -16.76 2.22
N TRP A 178 -1.88 -17.21 3.40
CA TRP A 178 -1.28 -18.56 3.53
C TRP A 178 -2.30 -19.66 3.22
N TYR A 179 -3.49 -19.57 3.80
CA TYR A 179 -4.52 -20.60 3.61
C TYR A 179 -5.05 -20.59 2.18
N GLU A 180 -5.20 -19.42 1.58
CA GLU A 180 -5.55 -19.28 0.17
C GLU A 180 -4.48 -19.93 -0.73
N ALA A 181 -3.22 -19.61 -0.51
CA ALA A 181 -2.10 -20.15 -1.30
C ALA A 181 -2.02 -21.68 -1.22
N VAL A 182 -2.21 -22.27 -0.04
CA VAL A 182 -2.20 -23.72 0.14
C VAL A 182 -3.35 -24.42 -0.59
N VAL A 183 -4.54 -23.82 -0.56
CA VAL A 183 -5.72 -24.37 -1.26
C VAL A 183 -5.59 -24.26 -2.78
N LEU A 184 -5.07 -23.12 -3.28
CA LEU A 184 -4.91 -22.89 -4.71
C LEU A 184 -3.73 -23.64 -5.32
N ALA A 185 -2.75 -24.03 -4.51
CA ALA A 185 -1.51 -24.67 -4.94
C ALA A 185 -1.25 -25.97 -4.16
N PRO A 186 -2.09 -27.01 -4.31
CA PRO A 186 -1.95 -28.24 -3.55
C PRO A 186 -0.69 -29.06 -3.90
N GLN A 187 -0.05 -28.78 -5.05
CA GLN A 187 1.20 -29.41 -5.50
C GLN A 187 2.20 -28.32 -5.91
N PRO A 188 2.75 -27.56 -4.98
CA PRO A 188 3.55 -26.38 -5.28
C PRO A 188 4.83 -26.70 -6.06
N GLU A 189 5.38 -27.91 -5.93
CA GLU A 189 6.59 -28.36 -6.65
C GLU A 189 6.40 -28.41 -8.17
N THR A 190 5.17 -28.51 -8.66
CA THR A 190 4.84 -28.54 -10.09
C THR A 190 4.69 -27.14 -10.69
N LEU A 191 4.65 -26.10 -9.85
CA LEU A 191 4.37 -24.72 -10.26
C LEU A 191 5.65 -23.95 -10.62
N PRO A 192 5.54 -22.86 -11.39
CA PRO A 192 6.66 -21.97 -11.68
C PRO A 192 7.38 -21.51 -10.42
N LEU A 193 8.69 -21.26 -10.53
CA LEU A 193 9.52 -20.87 -9.39
C LEU A 193 8.98 -19.64 -8.66
N THR A 194 8.52 -18.63 -9.41
CA THR A 194 7.96 -17.38 -8.82
C THR A 194 6.74 -17.67 -7.93
N VAL A 195 5.86 -18.59 -8.34
CA VAL A 195 4.71 -19.02 -7.53
C VAL A 195 5.17 -19.71 -6.25
N ARG A 196 6.15 -20.60 -6.35
CA ARG A 196 6.73 -21.28 -5.17
C ARG A 196 7.37 -20.28 -4.20
N LEU A 197 8.03 -19.24 -4.72
CA LEU A 197 8.56 -18.15 -3.89
C LEU A 197 7.43 -17.35 -3.22
N GLY A 198 6.33 -17.09 -3.92
CA GLY A 198 5.14 -16.46 -3.34
C GLY A 198 4.53 -17.28 -2.21
N ILE A 199 4.41 -18.61 -2.39
CA ILE A 199 3.92 -19.51 -1.35
C ILE A 199 4.87 -19.53 -0.14
N ASN A 200 6.19 -19.62 -0.36
CA ASN A 200 7.18 -19.57 0.72
C ASN A 200 7.12 -18.23 1.47
N ASN A 201 6.89 -17.12 0.75
CA ASN A 201 6.68 -15.83 1.39
C ASN A 201 5.39 -15.83 2.24
N ALA A 202 4.29 -16.39 1.74
CA ALA A 202 3.04 -16.53 2.51
C ALA A 202 3.26 -17.34 3.80
N GLN A 203 4.08 -18.39 3.75
CA GLN A 203 4.46 -19.16 4.94
C GLN A 203 5.29 -18.31 5.92
N ALA A 204 6.29 -17.59 5.43
CA ALA A 204 7.16 -16.77 6.27
C ALA A 204 6.38 -15.67 7.00
N ILE A 205 5.51 -14.94 6.30
CA ILE A 205 4.68 -13.90 6.93
C ILE A 205 3.66 -14.47 7.92
N ARG A 206 3.08 -15.66 7.63
CA ARG A 206 2.24 -16.38 8.61
C ARG A 206 3.01 -16.63 9.90
N ASP A 207 4.23 -17.13 9.80
CA ASP A 207 5.06 -17.46 10.97
C ASP A 207 5.42 -16.21 11.78
N VAL A 208 5.75 -15.09 11.11
CA VAL A 208 5.94 -13.79 11.76
C VAL A 208 4.67 -13.37 12.51
N LEU A 209 3.52 -13.42 11.85
CA LEU A 209 2.25 -13.00 12.46
C LEU A 209 1.88 -13.87 13.66
N LEU A 210 2.00 -15.20 13.55
CA LEU A 210 1.69 -16.11 14.66
C LEU A 210 2.61 -15.91 15.87
N ASN A 211 3.87 -15.55 15.64
CA ASN A 211 4.86 -15.40 16.72
C ASN A 211 4.87 -14.00 17.33
N SER A 212 4.51 -12.95 16.57
CA SER A 212 4.73 -11.55 16.98
C SER A 212 3.44 -10.75 17.21
N THR A 213 2.26 -11.26 16.82
CA THR A 213 1.00 -10.49 16.91
C THR A 213 0.67 -10.08 18.35
N GLU A 214 0.76 -10.98 19.32
CA GLU A 214 0.41 -10.67 20.70
C GLU A 214 1.27 -9.53 21.25
N GLN A 215 2.58 -9.60 21.00
CA GLN A 215 3.50 -8.55 21.40
C GLN A 215 3.23 -7.24 20.66
N ALA A 216 3.02 -7.28 19.34
CA ALA A 216 2.75 -6.09 18.53
C ALA A 216 1.47 -5.36 18.97
N LEU A 217 0.41 -6.10 19.33
CA LEU A 217 -0.81 -5.51 19.87
C LEU A 217 -0.61 -4.87 21.24
N ALA A 218 0.17 -5.50 22.12
CA ALA A 218 0.55 -4.93 23.40
C ALA A 218 1.43 -3.67 23.20
N ASP A 219 2.38 -3.71 22.28
CA ASP A 219 3.23 -2.57 21.94
C ASP A 219 2.41 -1.37 21.43
N GLN A 220 1.42 -1.63 20.58
CA GLN A 220 0.50 -0.59 20.11
C GLN A 220 -0.30 0.03 21.25
N GLN A 221 -0.85 -0.79 22.15
CA GLN A 221 -1.59 -0.30 23.32
C GLN A 221 -0.71 0.55 24.25
N ASN A 222 0.56 0.16 24.40
CA ASN A 222 1.52 0.85 25.24
C ASN A 222 2.26 1.99 24.53
N GLN A 223 1.94 2.24 23.26
CA GLN A 223 2.58 3.25 22.40
C GLN A 223 4.11 3.06 22.33
N GLN A 224 4.55 1.81 22.23
CA GLN A 224 5.96 1.43 22.14
C GLN A 224 6.29 0.97 20.72
N LEU A 225 7.15 1.68 20.04
CA LEU A 225 7.65 1.27 18.73
C LEU A 225 8.75 0.23 18.93
N THR A 226 8.42 -1.03 18.75
CA THR A 226 9.33 -2.17 18.87
C THR A 226 9.59 -2.86 17.53
N GLN A 227 10.58 -3.73 17.48
CA GLN A 227 10.83 -4.56 16.29
C GLN A 227 9.64 -5.48 15.98
N SER A 228 9.01 -6.08 17.01
CA SER A 228 7.84 -6.94 16.83
C SER A 228 6.68 -6.21 16.17
N PHE A 229 6.43 -4.95 16.56
CA PHE A 229 5.41 -4.12 15.93
C PHE A 229 5.77 -3.82 14.47
N CYS A 230 7.00 -3.42 14.18
CA CYS A 230 7.46 -3.15 12.82
C CYS A 230 7.39 -4.40 11.94
N ASP A 231 7.82 -5.56 12.45
CA ASP A 231 7.78 -6.82 11.70
C ASP A 231 6.34 -7.22 11.32
N VAL A 232 5.37 -7.02 12.22
CA VAL A 232 3.95 -7.28 11.92
C VAL A 232 3.42 -6.30 10.86
N VAL A 233 3.75 -5.02 10.95
CA VAL A 233 3.36 -4.01 9.96
C VAL A 233 3.98 -4.31 8.59
N ASP A 234 5.28 -4.64 8.55
CA ASP A 234 5.98 -5.00 7.32
C ASP A 234 5.46 -6.32 6.72
N ALA A 235 5.09 -7.31 7.56
CA ALA A 235 4.46 -8.54 7.12
C ALA A 235 3.12 -8.26 6.42
N ILE A 236 2.32 -7.32 6.92
CA ILE A 236 1.04 -6.94 6.32
C ILE A 236 1.26 -6.20 4.99
N ILE A 237 2.07 -5.15 4.99
CA ILE A 237 2.19 -4.25 3.84
C ILE A 237 3.11 -4.86 2.77
N ALA A 238 4.36 -5.13 3.09
CA ALA A 238 5.33 -5.64 2.14
C ALA A 238 5.13 -7.14 1.89
N GLY A 239 5.09 -7.92 2.94
CA GLY A 239 4.96 -9.37 2.88
C GLY A 239 3.68 -9.80 2.17
N GLY A 240 2.53 -9.25 2.59
CA GLY A 240 1.23 -9.54 1.99
C GLY A 240 1.15 -9.16 0.51
N GLY A 241 1.76 -8.03 0.13
CA GLY A 241 1.82 -7.57 -1.26
C GLY A 241 2.70 -8.46 -2.13
N MET A 242 3.85 -8.91 -1.62
CA MET A 242 4.76 -9.81 -2.33
C MET A 242 4.11 -11.16 -2.67
N VAL A 243 3.23 -11.69 -1.81
CA VAL A 243 2.53 -12.94 -2.08
C VAL A 243 1.80 -12.87 -3.42
N GLY A 244 1.00 -11.82 -3.63
CA GLY A 244 0.30 -11.61 -4.89
C GLY A 244 1.22 -11.26 -6.06
N GLY A 245 2.24 -10.44 -5.81
CA GLY A 245 3.20 -10.01 -6.82
C GLY A 245 4.05 -11.13 -7.40
N LEU A 246 4.38 -12.15 -6.59
CA LEU A 246 5.17 -13.33 -6.99
C LEU A 246 4.31 -14.47 -7.53
N GLY A 247 3.14 -14.68 -6.94
CA GLY A 247 2.32 -15.87 -7.17
C GLY A 247 1.13 -15.68 -8.09
N ASP A 248 0.76 -14.42 -8.40
CA ASP A 248 -0.39 -14.09 -9.23
C ASP A 248 -1.66 -14.85 -8.77
N ARG A 249 -2.47 -15.33 -9.71
CA ARG A 249 -3.70 -16.09 -9.45
C ARG A 249 -3.52 -17.37 -8.63
N PHE A 250 -2.30 -17.85 -8.44
CA PHE A 250 -2.02 -19.07 -7.67
C PHE A 250 -1.87 -18.83 -6.16
N THR A 251 -1.87 -17.57 -5.72
CA THR A 251 -1.67 -17.23 -4.31
C THR A 251 -2.75 -16.31 -3.76
N ARG A 252 -3.81 -16.04 -4.54
CA ARG A 252 -4.94 -15.22 -4.11
C ARG A 252 -6.25 -15.77 -4.66
N VAL A 253 -7.27 -15.84 -3.82
CA VAL A 253 -8.62 -16.32 -4.17
C VAL A 253 -9.47 -15.17 -4.70
N ALA A 254 -9.35 -14.00 -4.10
CA ALA A 254 -10.06 -12.80 -4.48
C ALA A 254 -9.18 -11.57 -4.28
N ALA A 255 -9.46 -10.54 -5.02
CA ALA A 255 -8.97 -9.19 -4.78
C ALA A 255 -10.13 -8.32 -4.31
#